data_3db418f4787e61c5c399fc5f5c3e91f9
#
_entry.id   3db418f4787e61c5c399fc5f5c3e91f9
#
_cell.length_a   1.000
_cell.length_b   1.000
_cell.length_c   1.000
_cell.angle_alpha   90.00
_cell.angle_beta   90.00
_cell.angle_gamma   90.00
#
_symmetry.space_group_name_H-M   'P 1'
#
loop_
_entity.id
_entity.type
_entity.pdbx_description
1 polymer ?
#
loop_
_entity_poly.entity_id
_entity_poly.type
_entity_poly.pdbx_seq_one_letter_code
_entity_poly.pdbx_strand_id
1 'polypeptide(L)'
;MPSGPVTVAATFMDDNTMLNFFVDVPAGAYYYDAVLWAAEGGIVTGTDAVHFSPDASCTRAQLVTFLWRAAGSPEPKSTVSFADVPAGSYYAKAVAWAVENGITGGTGDGKFSPDATCTRAQAVTFLYRASGSPAVSGNAAFTDVAADAYYAAAVTWAEKNGITG
;
A
#
# COMPACT_ATOMS: atom_id res chain seq x y z
N MET A 1 24.51 29.61 47.71
CA MET A 1 23.89 28.99 46.50
C MET A 1 22.39 29.00 46.74
N PRO A 2 21.60 29.82 46.05
CA PRO A 2 20.15 29.77 46.16
C PRO A 2 19.63 28.67 45.21
N SER A 3 19.11 27.58 45.80
CA SER A 3 18.35 26.58 45.09
C SER A 3 16.89 27.03 45.03
N GLY A 4 16.51 27.73 43.96
CA GLY A 4 15.11 28.01 43.70
C GLY A 4 14.44 26.78 43.09
N PRO A 5 13.12 26.59 43.30
CA PRO A 5 12.40 25.47 42.71
C PRO A 5 12.37 25.64 41.19
N VAL A 6 12.85 24.62 40.48
CA VAL A 6 12.70 24.52 39.01
C VAL A 6 11.30 24.00 38.73
N THR A 7 10.43 24.86 38.18
CA THR A 7 9.12 24.44 37.70
C THR A 7 9.29 23.96 36.23
N VAL A 8 9.18 22.66 36.04
CA VAL A 8 9.07 22.07 34.67
C VAL A 8 7.59 22.05 34.32
N ALA A 9 7.16 22.94 33.45
CA ALA A 9 5.84 22.90 32.86
C ALA A 9 5.91 22.04 31.55
N ALA A 10 5.37 20.84 31.62
CA ALA A 10 5.10 20.05 30.41
C ALA A 10 3.77 20.53 29.84
N THR A 11 3.80 21.23 28.73
CA THR A 11 2.59 21.55 27.96
C THR A 11 2.32 20.36 27.06
N PHE A 12 1.34 19.54 27.43
CA PHE A 12 0.77 18.58 26.50
C PHE A 12 -0.15 19.35 25.57
N MET A 13 0.22 19.51 24.31
CA MET A 13 -0.72 19.86 23.29
C MET A 13 -1.61 18.63 23.09
N ASP A 14 -2.91 18.78 23.33
CA ASP A 14 -3.95 17.88 22.82
C ASP A 14 -4.04 18.09 21.31
N ASP A 15 -2.95 17.83 20.63
CA ASP A 15 -2.87 17.85 19.21
C ASP A 15 -3.10 16.39 18.78
N ASN A 16 -4.32 16.12 18.29
CA ASN A 16 -4.67 14.85 17.63
C ASN A 16 -3.95 14.75 16.26
N THR A 17 -2.82 15.44 16.14
CA THR A 17 -1.90 15.35 15.00
C THR A 17 -1.08 14.08 15.16
N MET A 18 -1.32 13.13 14.27
CA MET A 18 -0.47 11.96 14.12
C MET A 18 0.99 12.41 14.02
N LEU A 19 1.85 11.88 14.90
CA LEU A 19 3.27 12.21 14.89
C LEU A 19 3.90 11.71 13.59
N ASN A 20 4.28 12.64 12.72
CA ASN A 20 5.03 12.31 11.53
C ASN A 20 6.49 12.00 11.90
N PHE A 21 6.89 10.74 11.75
CA PHE A 21 8.26 10.30 11.96
C PHE A 21 9.13 10.41 10.71
N PHE A 22 8.53 10.65 9.54
CA PHE A 22 9.24 10.69 8.27
C PHE A 22 9.68 12.12 7.95
N VAL A 23 10.99 12.33 7.84
CA VAL A 23 11.58 13.65 7.55
C VAL A 23 11.36 14.10 6.11
N ASP A 24 11.02 13.17 5.23
CA ASP A 24 10.79 13.38 3.79
C ASP A 24 9.29 13.42 3.41
N VAL A 25 8.40 13.51 4.40
CA VAL A 25 6.95 13.65 4.22
C VAL A 25 6.51 15.01 4.78
N PRO A 26 6.56 16.09 3.98
CA PRO A 26 6.20 17.42 4.46
C PRO A 26 4.69 17.56 4.66
N ALA A 27 4.27 18.29 5.70
CA ALA A 27 2.86 18.47 6.07
C ALA A 27 1.96 19.05 4.95
N GLY A 28 2.54 19.75 3.96
CA GLY A 28 1.79 20.27 2.80
C GLY A 28 1.70 19.34 1.60
N ALA A 29 2.26 18.11 1.68
CA ALA A 29 2.18 17.16 0.58
C ALA A 29 0.77 16.56 0.47
N TYR A 30 0.28 16.36 -0.77
CA TYR A 30 -1.05 15.77 -1.01
C TYR A 30 -1.20 14.35 -0.44
N TYR A 31 -0.08 13.66 -0.23
CA TYR A 31 -0.03 12.30 0.33
C TYR A 31 0.19 12.28 1.85
N TYR A 32 0.35 13.43 2.51
CA TYR A 32 0.72 13.52 3.92
C TYR A 32 -0.21 12.69 4.83
N ASP A 33 -1.51 12.99 4.80
CA ASP A 33 -2.49 12.30 5.65
C ASP A 33 -2.58 10.80 5.33
N ALA A 34 -2.47 10.43 4.06
CA ALA A 34 -2.49 9.04 3.63
C ALA A 34 -1.28 8.25 4.15
N VAL A 35 -0.08 8.87 4.14
CA VAL A 35 1.14 8.24 4.67
C VAL A 35 1.04 8.07 6.18
N LEU A 36 0.59 9.09 6.91
CA LEU A 36 0.45 9.01 8.36
C LEU A 36 -0.57 7.93 8.76
N TRP A 37 -1.73 7.93 8.12
CA TRP A 37 -2.76 6.91 8.33
C TRP A 37 -2.23 5.49 8.07
N ALA A 38 -1.48 5.29 6.98
CA ALA A 38 -0.93 3.99 6.64
C ALA A 38 0.19 3.55 7.61
N ALA A 39 1.00 4.49 8.10
CA ALA A 39 2.04 4.22 9.09
C ALA A 39 1.44 3.90 10.47
N GLU A 40 0.45 4.67 10.93
CA GLU A 40 -0.28 4.42 12.18
C GLU A 40 -0.99 3.07 12.17
N GLY A 41 -1.62 2.74 11.04
CA GLY A 41 -2.26 1.43 10.82
C GLY A 41 -1.27 0.26 10.66
N GLY A 42 0.04 0.50 10.72
CA GLY A 42 1.06 -0.53 10.50
C GLY A 42 1.09 -1.09 9.07
N ILE A 43 0.46 -0.39 8.12
CA ILE A 43 0.40 -0.81 6.71
C ILE A 43 1.76 -0.58 6.04
N VAL A 44 2.37 0.56 6.31
CA VAL A 44 3.70 0.94 5.81
C VAL A 44 4.68 1.16 6.97
N THR A 45 5.98 0.98 6.73
CA THR A 45 7.03 1.15 7.74
C THR A 45 8.15 2.09 7.28
N GLY A 46 7.99 2.74 6.12
CA GLY A 46 9.06 3.50 5.50
C GLY A 46 10.13 2.63 4.83
N THR A 47 11.13 3.27 4.25
CA THR A 47 12.31 2.62 3.66
C THR A 47 13.45 2.47 4.67
N ASP A 48 13.46 3.34 5.68
CA ASP A 48 14.28 3.24 6.88
C ASP A 48 13.53 3.84 8.09
N ALA A 49 14.24 4.06 9.21
CA ALA A 49 13.63 4.53 10.45
C ALA A 49 13.00 5.93 10.38
N VAL A 50 13.43 6.77 9.43
CA VAL A 50 13.03 8.18 9.33
C VAL A 50 12.63 8.63 7.92
N HIS A 51 12.73 7.74 6.91
CA HIS A 51 12.36 8.04 5.53
C HIS A 51 11.23 7.14 5.03
N PHE A 52 10.25 7.75 4.41
CA PHE A 52 9.18 7.07 3.67
C PHE A 52 9.56 6.82 2.21
N SER A 53 10.36 7.71 1.62
CA SER A 53 10.78 7.75 0.22
C SER A 53 9.59 7.87 -0.75
N PRO A 54 8.82 8.97 -0.68
CA PRO A 54 7.55 9.11 -1.42
C PRO A 54 7.70 9.04 -2.94
N ASP A 55 8.84 9.44 -3.47
CA ASP A 55 9.14 9.43 -4.91
C ASP A 55 9.74 8.10 -5.40
N ALA A 56 9.99 7.16 -4.50
CA ALA A 56 10.53 5.86 -4.89
C ALA A 56 9.46 4.99 -5.57
N SER A 57 9.88 4.26 -6.58
CA SER A 57 9.00 3.29 -7.25
C SER A 57 8.62 2.16 -6.29
N CYS A 58 7.31 1.89 -6.17
CA CYS A 58 6.82 0.78 -5.39
C CYS A 58 6.98 -0.53 -6.16
N THR A 59 7.50 -1.58 -5.50
CA THR A 59 7.59 -2.91 -6.09
C THR A 59 6.27 -3.68 -5.94
N ARG A 60 6.12 -4.75 -6.72
CA ARG A 60 4.96 -5.64 -6.62
C ARG A 60 4.86 -6.31 -5.24
N ALA A 61 6.00 -6.71 -4.66
CA ALA A 61 6.06 -7.27 -3.31
C ALA A 61 5.62 -6.27 -2.24
N GLN A 62 6.06 -5.02 -2.34
CA GLN A 62 5.63 -3.97 -1.43
C GLN A 62 4.13 -3.75 -1.50
N LEU A 63 3.57 -3.61 -2.70
CA LEU A 63 2.14 -3.34 -2.85
C LEU A 63 1.26 -4.46 -2.29
N VAL A 64 1.54 -5.73 -2.59
CA VAL A 64 0.75 -6.83 -2.01
C VAL A 64 0.93 -6.93 -0.50
N THR A 65 2.11 -6.55 0.03
CA THR A 65 2.34 -6.50 1.47
C THR A 65 1.51 -5.40 2.13
N PHE A 66 1.39 -4.23 1.50
CA PHE A 66 0.52 -3.16 2.00
C PHE A 66 -0.94 -3.59 2.03
N LEU A 67 -1.44 -4.22 0.96
CA LEU A 67 -2.80 -4.73 0.90
C LEU A 67 -3.07 -5.81 1.96
N TRP A 68 -2.13 -6.73 2.15
CA TRP A 68 -2.23 -7.78 3.15
C TRP A 68 -2.26 -7.21 4.58
N ARG A 69 -1.40 -6.22 4.87
CA ARG A 69 -1.39 -5.52 6.17
C ARG A 69 -2.68 -4.73 6.40
N ALA A 70 -3.17 -4.03 5.37
CA ALA A 70 -4.43 -3.32 5.44
C ALA A 70 -5.63 -4.24 5.70
N ALA A 71 -5.54 -5.51 5.28
CA ALA A 71 -6.52 -6.54 5.60
C ALA A 71 -6.33 -7.18 7.00
N GLY A 72 -5.43 -6.67 7.82
CA GLY A 72 -5.13 -7.17 9.16
C GLY A 72 -4.15 -8.35 9.20
N SER A 73 -3.34 -8.51 8.17
CA SER A 73 -2.29 -9.54 8.07
C SER A 73 -2.80 -10.97 8.29
N PRO A 74 -3.89 -11.40 7.63
CA PRO A 74 -4.46 -12.72 7.86
C PRO A 74 -3.47 -13.83 7.47
N GLU A 75 -3.41 -14.89 8.27
CA GLU A 75 -2.54 -16.04 7.97
C GLU A 75 -3.05 -16.75 6.71
N PRO A 76 -2.23 -16.93 5.67
CA PRO A 76 -2.64 -17.67 4.48
C PRO A 76 -2.83 -19.15 4.80
N LYS A 77 -3.82 -19.78 4.16
CA LYS A 77 -4.18 -21.20 4.37
C LYS A 77 -3.25 -22.14 3.62
N SER A 78 -2.57 -21.65 2.58
CA SER A 78 -1.67 -22.42 1.73
C SER A 78 -0.35 -21.68 1.51
N THR A 79 0.68 -22.43 1.15
CA THR A 79 1.94 -21.85 0.66
C THR A 79 1.86 -21.68 -0.84
N VAL A 80 2.36 -20.55 -1.35
CA VAL A 80 2.47 -20.32 -2.79
C VAL A 80 3.83 -20.78 -3.28
N SER A 81 3.85 -21.50 -4.38
CA SER A 81 5.07 -22.00 -5.02
C SER A 81 5.41 -21.17 -6.25
N PHE A 82 5.83 -19.91 -6.05
CA PHE A 82 6.52 -19.16 -7.10
C PHE A 82 8.03 -19.37 -6.94
N ALA A 83 8.72 -19.63 -8.05
CA ALA A 83 10.17 -19.90 -8.03
C ALA A 83 11.00 -18.71 -7.49
N ASP A 84 10.46 -17.51 -7.55
CA ASP A 84 11.09 -16.24 -7.15
C ASP A 84 10.53 -15.66 -5.83
N VAL A 85 9.78 -16.47 -5.06
CA VAL A 85 9.26 -16.10 -3.74
C VAL A 85 9.83 -17.02 -2.68
N PRO A 86 10.99 -16.70 -2.09
CA PRO A 86 11.57 -17.50 -1.01
C PRO A 86 10.63 -17.52 0.21
N ALA A 87 10.44 -18.70 0.82
CA ALA A 87 9.55 -18.87 1.96
C ALA A 87 9.86 -17.95 3.17
N GLY A 88 11.13 -17.56 3.34
CA GLY A 88 11.59 -16.65 4.40
C GLY A 88 11.52 -15.16 4.03
N SER A 89 11.03 -14.78 2.85
CA SER A 89 10.92 -13.37 2.48
C SER A 89 9.79 -12.68 3.25
N TYR A 90 9.95 -11.37 3.52
CA TYR A 90 8.95 -10.57 4.25
C TYR A 90 7.58 -10.54 3.57
N TYR A 91 7.56 -10.78 2.26
CA TYR A 91 6.36 -10.75 1.43
C TYR A 91 5.76 -12.14 1.17
N ALA A 92 6.39 -13.23 1.61
CA ALA A 92 5.92 -14.59 1.27
C ALA A 92 4.46 -14.83 1.68
N LYS A 93 4.09 -14.47 2.92
CA LYS A 93 2.72 -14.58 3.41
C LYS A 93 1.75 -13.66 2.66
N ALA A 94 2.16 -12.44 2.37
CA ALA A 94 1.35 -11.48 1.62
C ALA A 94 1.06 -11.96 0.20
N VAL A 95 2.06 -12.54 -0.48
CA VAL A 95 1.89 -13.13 -1.82
C VAL A 95 0.96 -14.35 -1.77
N ALA A 96 1.13 -15.23 -0.79
CA ALA A 96 0.24 -16.39 -0.61
C ALA A 96 -1.22 -15.95 -0.39
N TRP A 97 -1.46 -15.01 0.51
CA TRP A 97 -2.77 -14.41 0.74
C TRP A 97 -3.36 -13.75 -0.53
N ALA A 98 -2.54 -13.02 -1.27
CA ALA A 98 -3.00 -12.35 -2.49
C ALA A 98 -3.42 -13.34 -3.59
N VAL A 99 -2.75 -14.49 -3.68
CA VAL A 99 -3.14 -15.58 -4.59
C VAL A 99 -4.44 -16.24 -4.14
N GLU A 100 -4.56 -16.58 -2.85
CA GLU A 100 -5.77 -17.20 -2.28
C GLU A 100 -7.02 -16.34 -2.49
N ASN A 101 -6.86 -15.02 -2.43
CA ASN A 101 -7.96 -14.05 -2.62
C ASN A 101 -8.13 -13.58 -4.07
N GLY A 102 -7.45 -14.22 -5.04
CA GLY A 102 -7.57 -13.88 -6.45
C GLY A 102 -7.03 -12.50 -6.84
N ILE A 103 -6.25 -11.86 -5.96
CA ILE A 103 -5.68 -10.52 -6.20
C ILE A 103 -4.60 -10.60 -7.28
N THR A 104 -3.80 -11.66 -7.26
CA THR A 104 -2.76 -11.92 -8.26
C THR A 104 -2.64 -13.41 -8.60
N GLY A 105 -2.26 -13.71 -9.83
CA GLY A 105 -1.85 -15.03 -10.30
C GLY A 105 -0.37 -15.09 -10.69
N GLY A 106 0.39 -14.03 -10.35
CA GLY A 106 1.79 -13.90 -10.78
C GLY A 106 1.93 -13.15 -12.10
N THR A 107 3.11 -13.29 -12.73
CA THR A 107 3.47 -12.65 -14.02
C THR A 107 3.61 -13.65 -15.16
N GLY A 108 3.42 -14.92 -14.90
CA GLY A 108 3.65 -16.03 -15.83
C GLY A 108 4.86 -16.86 -15.44
N ASP A 109 5.04 -18.00 -16.11
CA ASP A 109 6.18 -18.90 -15.95
C ASP A 109 6.50 -19.30 -14.51
N GLY A 110 5.46 -19.42 -13.65
CA GLY A 110 5.64 -19.76 -12.24
C GLY A 110 6.34 -18.67 -11.40
N LYS A 111 6.28 -17.40 -11.84
CA LYS A 111 6.91 -16.25 -11.19
C LYS A 111 5.88 -15.25 -10.70
N PHE A 112 6.21 -14.60 -9.58
CA PHE A 112 5.50 -13.45 -9.04
C PHE A 112 6.13 -12.12 -9.44
N SER A 113 7.44 -12.11 -9.68
CA SER A 113 8.29 -10.93 -9.97
C SER A 113 8.24 -9.90 -8.84
N PRO A 114 8.70 -10.26 -7.62
CA PRO A 114 8.55 -9.42 -6.42
C PRO A 114 9.19 -8.04 -6.55
N ASP A 115 10.36 -7.97 -7.15
CA ASP A 115 11.17 -6.74 -7.26
C ASP A 115 10.81 -5.89 -8.49
N ALA A 116 9.92 -6.38 -9.36
CA ALA A 116 9.47 -5.60 -10.50
C ALA A 116 8.65 -4.38 -10.04
N THR A 117 8.90 -3.24 -10.67
CA THR A 117 8.09 -2.03 -10.44
C THR A 117 6.62 -2.31 -10.73
N CYS A 118 5.76 -1.94 -9.79
CA CYS A 118 4.33 -2.04 -9.96
C CYS A 118 3.80 -0.86 -10.78
N THR A 119 3.22 -1.13 -11.95
CA THR A 119 2.60 -0.08 -12.76
C THR A 119 1.30 0.42 -12.13
N ARG A 120 0.86 1.65 -12.49
CA ARG A 120 -0.44 2.18 -12.04
C ARG A 120 -1.61 1.22 -12.37
N ALA A 121 -1.60 0.61 -13.56
CA ALA A 121 -2.60 -0.36 -13.98
C ALA A 121 -2.60 -1.63 -13.09
N GLN A 122 -1.42 -2.13 -12.73
CA GLN A 122 -1.30 -3.25 -11.80
C GLN A 122 -1.76 -2.87 -10.39
N ALA A 123 -1.35 -1.70 -9.89
CA ALA A 123 -1.73 -1.22 -8.57
C ALA A 123 -3.25 -1.11 -8.43
N VAL A 124 -3.91 -0.46 -9.37
CA VAL A 124 -5.37 -0.30 -9.39
C VAL A 124 -6.09 -1.66 -9.54
N THR A 125 -5.52 -2.58 -10.32
CA THR A 125 -6.07 -3.93 -10.46
C THR A 125 -5.99 -4.72 -9.16
N PHE A 126 -4.89 -4.60 -8.42
CA PHE A 126 -4.75 -5.25 -7.11
C PHE A 126 -5.74 -4.67 -6.08
N LEU A 127 -5.89 -3.35 -6.03
CA LEU A 127 -6.87 -2.68 -5.18
C LEU A 127 -8.31 -3.13 -5.49
N TYR A 128 -8.67 -3.12 -6.77
CA TYR A 128 -9.99 -3.56 -7.25
C TYR A 128 -10.29 -5.01 -6.84
N ARG A 129 -9.33 -5.92 -7.06
CA ARG A 129 -9.49 -7.32 -6.69
C ARG A 129 -9.52 -7.53 -5.19
N ALA A 130 -8.70 -6.81 -4.42
CA ALA A 130 -8.74 -6.82 -2.96
C ALA A 130 -10.08 -6.33 -2.40
N SER A 131 -10.79 -5.46 -3.14
CA SER A 131 -12.15 -5.01 -2.81
C SER A 131 -13.25 -5.99 -3.29
N GLY A 132 -12.89 -7.19 -3.73
CA GLY A 132 -13.84 -8.22 -4.16
C GLY A 132 -14.32 -8.09 -5.60
N SER A 133 -13.63 -7.32 -6.44
CA SER A 133 -13.97 -7.11 -7.85
C SER A 133 -15.43 -6.71 -8.07
N PRO A 134 -15.93 -5.63 -7.45
CA PRO A 134 -17.34 -5.25 -7.55
C PRO A 134 -17.72 -4.95 -9.00
N ALA A 135 -18.95 -5.29 -9.38
CA ALA A 135 -19.44 -5.04 -10.73
C ALA A 135 -19.40 -3.54 -11.07
N VAL A 136 -18.87 -3.21 -12.22
CA VAL A 136 -18.83 -1.84 -12.75
C VAL A 136 -19.50 -1.79 -14.14
N SER A 137 -20.14 -0.67 -14.44
CA SER A 137 -20.78 -0.41 -15.73
C SER A 137 -20.11 0.79 -16.42
N GLY A 138 -20.10 0.81 -17.74
CA GLY A 138 -19.48 1.87 -18.55
C GLY A 138 -17.95 1.75 -18.58
N ASN A 139 -17.33 2.78 -19.15
CA ASN A 139 -15.88 2.87 -19.32
C ASN A 139 -15.33 4.05 -18.51
N ALA A 140 -14.06 3.98 -18.14
CA ALA A 140 -13.33 5.12 -17.60
C ALA A 140 -13.22 6.25 -18.64
N ALA A 141 -13.13 7.49 -18.17
CA ALA A 141 -12.99 8.67 -19.04
C ALA A 141 -11.58 8.81 -19.64
N PHE A 142 -10.62 8.01 -19.19
CA PHE A 142 -9.23 8.07 -19.65
C PHE A 142 -9.06 7.53 -21.07
N THR A 143 -8.46 8.33 -21.93
CA THR A 143 -8.28 8.00 -23.37
C THR A 143 -7.21 6.93 -23.65
N ASP A 144 -6.33 6.68 -22.68
CA ASP A 144 -5.27 5.67 -22.71
C ASP A 144 -5.68 4.32 -22.07
N VAL A 145 -6.97 4.17 -21.71
CA VAL A 145 -7.53 2.93 -21.15
C VAL A 145 -8.40 2.27 -22.22
N ALA A 146 -7.83 1.30 -22.94
CA ALA A 146 -8.60 0.52 -23.91
C ALA A 146 -9.68 -0.32 -23.20
N ALA A 147 -10.88 -0.40 -23.79
CA ALA A 147 -12.02 -1.07 -23.18
C ALA A 147 -11.81 -2.59 -22.94
N ASP A 148 -10.95 -3.20 -23.72
CA ASP A 148 -10.55 -4.62 -23.62
C ASP A 148 -9.29 -4.86 -22.78
N ALA A 149 -8.70 -3.81 -22.20
CA ALA A 149 -7.54 -3.94 -21.32
C ALA A 149 -7.92 -4.72 -20.04
N TYR A 150 -7.01 -5.59 -19.57
CA TYR A 150 -7.23 -6.39 -18.35
C TYR A 150 -7.52 -5.55 -17.11
N TYR A 151 -7.13 -4.28 -17.12
CA TYR A 151 -7.32 -3.33 -16.04
C TYR A 151 -8.49 -2.35 -16.26
N ALA A 152 -9.21 -2.44 -17.41
CA ALA A 152 -10.26 -1.46 -17.74
C ALA A 152 -11.35 -1.37 -16.66
N ALA A 153 -11.86 -2.52 -16.18
CA ALA A 153 -12.85 -2.56 -15.10
C ALA A 153 -12.31 -1.98 -13.79
N ALA A 154 -11.05 -2.28 -13.47
CA ALA A 154 -10.40 -1.76 -12.27
C ALA A 154 -10.23 -0.23 -12.31
N VAL A 155 -9.82 0.32 -13.45
CA VAL A 155 -9.69 1.77 -13.63
C VAL A 155 -11.06 2.44 -13.56
N THR A 156 -12.07 1.90 -14.22
CA THR A 156 -13.46 2.40 -14.16
C THR A 156 -13.99 2.40 -12.71
N TRP A 157 -13.72 1.36 -11.96
CA TRP A 157 -14.07 1.27 -10.55
C TRP A 157 -13.35 2.34 -9.72
N ALA A 158 -12.05 2.49 -9.91
CA ALA A 158 -11.24 3.43 -9.16
C ALA A 158 -11.64 4.89 -9.42
N GLU A 159 -11.93 5.25 -10.67
CA GLU A 159 -12.45 6.57 -11.05
C GLU A 159 -13.80 6.86 -10.37
N LYS A 160 -14.76 5.92 -10.43
CA LYS A 160 -16.08 6.10 -9.81
C LYS A 160 -16.06 6.20 -8.28
N ASN A 161 -15.02 5.67 -7.66
CA ASN A 161 -14.83 5.72 -6.21
C ASN A 161 -13.86 6.84 -5.76
N GLY A 162 -13.43 7.72 -6.69
CA GLY A 162 -12.52 8.82 -6.37
C GLY A 162 -11.11 8.39 -5.95
N ILE A 163 -10.71 7.16 -6.34
CA ILE A 163 -9.36 6.62 -6.04
C ILE A 163 -8.34 7.15 -7.05
N THR A 164 -8.78 7.42 -8.26
CA THR A 164 -7.99 8.03 -9.32
C THR A 164 -8.84 9.00 -10.12
N GLY A 165 -8.22 10.04 -10.65
CA GLY A 165 -8.81 11.07 -11.48
C GLY A 165 -7.75 11.72 -12.34
#